data_eded63878e60ffe0d08406b774b2bdde
#
_entry.id   eded63878e60ffe0d08406b774b2bdde
#
_cell.length_a   1.000
_cell.length_b   1.000
_cell.length_c   1.000
_cell.angle_alpha   90.00
_cell.angle_beta   90.00
_cell.angle_gamma   90.00
#
_symmetry.space_group_name_H-M   'P 1'
#
loop_
_entity.id
_entity.type
_entity.pdbx_description
1 polymer ?
#
loop_
_entity_poly.entity_id
_entity_poly.type
_entity_poly.pdbx_seq_one_letter_code
_entity_poly.pdbx_strand_id
1 'polypeptide(L)'
;MTMSNLHPGFILIAVGLIALFVPKSLRRPVLAAGPLLGLGAVLTLAPGTNATLPFINGITLHYLHVDALSWIFALIFCMMAAIGGIYACHNSNRMEAFCSMTYAGSALGVTLAQDWLTLIFFSELMAATSLFLIWCKKTPASRQAGYRYLLMHMFGGNLLLAGIFLKVSAGDYLVMPLAQGPWDTAFWLICLGISINAAVVPLHAWLVDAYPEGTVTGSVFLSSFTTKVAVYCLIRIFAGTDFLIWFGVLMALYGACYAIMENDMRRLLSYHIVSQVGFMVAGVGLGTAMALNGATAHAFSHILYKSLLFMCAGAIIYATGIRKINQLGGLAKKMPFTFWCFVIAALSISGVPLFNGFISKSITISAAAAAHYGSVELLLQLAGVGTFLSIALKMIYFIFLAPDNGVVIKREVPKNMYVAMGIGATLCVLYGVYPELLYRYLPFTMEPYHPFTVDHITQSIEMLGMAMLPFMMYLPKMAPHTALSLDTDWFYRKPFAGIVTGLSYLCCAVSRALGNTWEVLYEKSMELSHNPMEFLDAKPLRNSSKYNPENYRTSIADPIMITLTILFCSLCYFMAII
;
A
#
# COMPACT_ATOMS: atom_id res chain seq x y z
N MET A 1 2.86 -33.92 -5.25
CA MET A 1 2.86 -32.70 -4.43
C MET A 1 2.10 -33.00 -3.15
N THR A 2 2.77 -33.16 -2.04
CA THR A 2 2.10 -33.26 -0.75
C THR A 2 1.43 -31.92 -0.43
N MET A 3 0.28 -31.93 0.21
CA MET A 3 -0.48 -30.69 0.56
C MET A 3 0.37 -29.66 1.36
N SER A 4 1.45 -30.11 2.00
CA SER A 4 2.39 -29.30 2.77
C SER A 4 3.24 -28.29 1.96
N ASN A 5 3.25 -28.38 0.62
CA ASN A 5 4.06 -27.51 -0.24
C ASN A 5 3.22 -26.60 -1.15
N LEU A 6 1.89 -26.52 -0.91
CA LEU A 6 1.02 -25.68 -1.72
C LEU A 6 1.05 -24.24 -1.20
N HIS A 7 1.53 -23.32 -2.03
CA HIS A 7 1.63 -21.90 -1.67
C HIS A 7 0.22 -21.29 -1.51
N PRO A 8 -0.15 -20.78 -0.30
CA PRO A 8 -1.50 -20.27 -0.03
C PRO A 8 -1.90 -19.10 -0.93
N GLY A 9 -0.94 -18.29 -1.37
CA GLY A 9 -1.16 -17.18 -2.30
C GLY A 9 -1.70 -17.65 -3.66
N PHE A 10 -1.19 -18.77 -4.19
CA PHE A 10 -1.70 -19.32 -5.45
C PHE A 10 -3.14 -19.86 -5.30
N ILE A 11 -3.50 -20.36 -4.11
CA ILE A 11 -4.88 -20.77 -3.84
C ILE A 11 -5.82 -19.56 -3.97
N LEU A 12 -5.48 -18.41 -3.34
CA LEU A 12 -6.30 -17.21 -3.42
C LEU A 12 -6.37 -16.64 -4.84
N ILE A 13 -5.26 -16.66 -5.58
CA ILE A 13 -5.23 -16.24 -6.99
C ILE A 13 -6.14 -17.15 -7.82
N ALA A 14 -6.08 -18.48 -7.60
CA ALA A 14 -6.97 -19.43 -8.28
C ALA A 14 -8.45 -19.21 -7.93
N VAL A 15 -8.76 -18.92 -6.65
CA VAL A 15 -10.11 -18.53 -6.22
C VAL A 15 -10.58 -17.27 -6.96
N GLY A 16 -9.70 -16.28 -7.11
CA GLY A 16 -9.97 -15.07 -7.90
C GLY A 16 -10.27 -15.38 -9.36
N LEU A 17 -9.43 -16.20 -10.01
CA LEU A 17 -9.63 -16.64 -11.40
C LEU A 17 -10.94 -17.41 -11.55
N ILE A 18 -11.24 -18.35 -10.68
CA ILE A 18 -12.52 -19.07 -10.69
C ILE A 18 -13.68 -18.08 -10.55
N ALA A 19 -13.61 -17.12 -9.62
CA ALA A 19 -14.65 -16.10 -9.41
C ALA A 19 -14.88 -15.21 -10.64
N LEU A 20 -13.88 -15.02 -11.50
CA LEU A 20 -14.00 -14.27 -12.75
C LEU A 20 -14.89 -14.96 -13.78
N PHE A 21 -14.75 -16.29 -13.91
CA PHE A 21 -15.41 -17.06 -14.97
C PHE A 21 -16.75 -17.67 -14.54
N VAL A 22 -16.96 -17.99 -13.26
CA VAL A 22 -18.20 -18.62 -12.79
C VAL A 22 -19.40 -17.66 -12.81
N PRO A 23 -20.64 -18.19 -12.99
CA PRO A 23 -21.86 -17.38 -12.90
C PRO A 23 -22.07 -16.81 -11.49
N LYS A 24 -22.93 -15.77 -11.40
CA LYS A 24 -23.16 -15.03 -10.14
C LYS A 24 -23.60 -15.92 -8.97
N SER A 25 -24.39 -16.97 -9.25
CA SER A 25 -24.87 -17.92 -8.23
C SER A 25 -23.73 -18.69 -7.55
N LEU A 26 -22.74 -19.15 -8.32
CA LEU A 26 -21.58 -19.88 -7.82
C LEU A 26 -20.47 -18.97 -7.27
N ARG A 27 -20.42 -17.71 -7.69
CA ARG A 27 -19.41 -16.76 -7.20
C ARG A 27 -19.54 -16.49 -5.72
N ARG A 28 -20.77 -16.43 -5.19
CA ARG A 28 -21.02 -16.22 -3.75
C ARG A 28 -20.34 -17.29 -2.88
N PRO A 29 -20.59 -18.59 -3.06
CA PRO A 29 -19.90 -19.62 -2.29
C PRO A 29 -18.39 -19.66 -2.57
N VAL A 30 -17.94 -19.39 -3.79
CA VAL A 30 -16.50 -19.32 -4.12
C VAL A 30 -15.80 -18.24 -3.30
N LEU A 31 -16.36 -17.02 -3.21
CA LEU A 31 -15.78 -15.92 -2.41
C LEU A 31 -15.88 -16.16 -0.91
N ALA A 32 -16.93 -16.82 -0.43
CA ALA A 32 -17.10 -17.09 1.00
C ALA A 32 -16.25 -18.26 1.49
N ALA A 33 -16.16 -19.35 0.73
CA ALA A 33 -15.49 -20.57 1.13
C ALA A 33 -14.07 -20.71 0.57
N GLY A 34 -13.81 -20.16 -0.63
CA GLY A 34 -12.51 -20.30 -1.29
C GLY A 34 -11.33 -19.82 -0.44
N PRO A 35 -11.37 -18.64 0.19
CA PRO A 35 -10.28 -18.16 1.05
C PRO A 35 -10.05 -19.01 2.31
N LEU A 36 -11.03 -19.79 2.76
CA LEU A 36 -10.87 -20.74 3.87
C LEU A 36 -9.90 -21.87 3.49
N LEU A 37 -9.81 -22.23 2.20
CA LEU A 37 -8.81 -23.19 1.72
C LEU A 37 -7.40 -22.62 1.86
N GLY A 38 -7.21 -21.33 1.56
CA GLY A 38 -5.94 -20.63 1.80
C GLY A 38 -5.59 -20.58 3.28
N LEU A 39 -6.57 -20.31 4.15
CA LEU A 39 -6.38 -20.33 5.60
C LEU A 39 -6.02 -21.76 6.08
N GLY A 40 -6.71 -22.79 5.61
CA GLY A 40 -6.36 -24.17 5.90
C GLY A 40 -4.94 -24.53 5.46
N ALA A 41 -4.53 -24.07 4.28
CA ALA A 41 -3.15 -24.27 3.81
C ALA A 41 -2.12 -23.61 4.73
N VAL A 42 -2.34 -22.35 5.17
CA VAL A 42 -1.42 -21.67 6.12
C VAL A 42 -1.31 -22.43 7.44
N LEU A 43 -2.41 -22.95 7.97
CA LEU A 43 -2.43 -23.71 9.23
C LEU A 43 -1.69 -25.04 9.13
N THR A 44 -1.50 -25.59 7.93
CA THR A 44 -0.71 -26.82 7.71
C THR A 44 0.77 -26.54 7.42
N LEU A 45 1.15 -25.28 7.16
CA LEU A 45 2.56 -24.91 6.94
C LEU A 45 3.32 -24.91 8.26
N ALA A 46 4.40 -25.67 8.31
CA ALA A 46 5.31 -25.69 9.45
C ALA A 46 6.46 -24.67 9.22
N PRO A 47 6.98 -24.03 10.29
CA PRO A 47 8.21 -23.26 10.19
C PRO A 47 9.36 -24.12 9.61
N GLY A 48 10.15 -23.52 8.70
CA GLY A 48 11.20 -24.23 7.96
C GLY A 48 10.75 -24.85 6.63
N THR A 49 9.44 -24.78 6.29
CA THR A 49 8.96 -25.20 4.96
C THR A 49 9.54 -24.29 3.88
N ASN A 50 10.23 -24.87 2.90
CA ASN A 50 10.81 -24.15 1.77
C ASN A 50 10.39 -24.82 0.45
N ALA A 51 10.16 -24.00 -0.58
CA ALA A 51 9.99 -24.47 -1.95
C ALA A 51 10.69 -23.54 -2.92
N THR A 52 11.36 -24.14 -3.89
CA THR A 52 12.16 -23.44 -4.89
C THR A 52 11.74 -23.84 -6.29
N LEU A 53 11.99 -22.95 -7.24
CA LEU A 53 11.72 -23.16 -8.67
C LEU A 53 12.96 -22.74 -9.45
N PRO A 54 13.57 -23.62 -10.27
CA PRO A 54 14.61 -23.20 -11.21
C PRO A 54 14.06 -22.14 -12.20
N PHE A 55 14.80 -21.07 -12.40
CA PHE A 55 14.45 -19.98 -13.29
C PHE A 55 15.54 -19.82 -14.36
N ILE A 56 15.61 -18.70 -15.05
CA ILE A 56 16.53 -18.45 -16.16
C ILE A 56 17.98 -18.32 -15.66
N ASN A 57 18.95 -18.78 -16.45
CA ASN A 57 20.40 -18.61 -16.21
C ASN A 57 20.90 -19.14 -14.85
N GLY A 58 20.34 -20.25 -14.35
CA GLY A 58 20.78 -20.87 -13.10
C GLY A 58 20.30 -20.17 -11.84
N ILE A 59 19.49 -19.10 -11.94
CA ILE A 59 18.85 -18.46 -10.81
C ILE A 59 17.74 -19.40 -10.29
N THR A 60 17.69 -19.61 -8.98
CA THR A 60 16.63 -20.37 -8.33
C THR A 60 15.73 -19.42 -7.55
N LEU A 61 14.43 -19.41 -7.85
CA LEU A 61 13.45 -18.66 -7.09
C LEU A 61 13.07 -19.41 -5.83
N HIS A 62 13.14 -18.74 -4.69
CA HIS A 62 12.71 -19.23 -3.38
C HIS A 62 11.32 -18.65 -3.07
N TYR A 63 10.31 -19.14 -3.77
CA TYR A 63 8.96 -18.55 -3.77
C TYR A 63 8.13 -18.90 -2.53
N LEU A 64 8.55 -19.87 -1.73
CA LEU A 64 7.94 -20.24 -0.45
C LEU A 64 9.01 -20.44 0.60
N HIS A 65 9.00 -19.61 1.62
CA HIS A 65 9.79 -19.74 2.83
C HIS A 65 8.93 -19.38 4.04
N VAL A 66 8.82 -20.32 4.97
CA VAL A 66 7.97 -20.17 6.15
C VAL A 66 8.83 -20.08 7.39
N ASP A 67 8.84 -18.91 8.01
CA ASP A 67 9.37 -18.69 9.36
C ASP A 67 8.26 -18.12 10.28
N ALA A 68 8.57 -17.86 11.53
CA ALA A 68 7.59 -17.37 12.49
C ALA A 68 6.98 -16.01 12.07
N LEU A 69 7.80 -15.11 11.47
CA LEU A 69 7.33 -13.80 11.00
C LEU A 69 6.41 -13.92 9.78
N SER A 70 6.83 -14.68 8.76
CA SER A 70 6.03 -14.89 7.57
C SER A 70 4.75 -15.66 7.87
N TRP A 71 4.78 -16.61 8.80
CA TRP A 71 3.61 -17.41 9.18
C TRP A 71 2.51 -16.56 9.82
N ILE A 72 2.85 -15.69 10.79
CA ILE A 72 1.84 -14.87 11.48
C ILE A 72 1.21 -13.83 10.53
N PHE A 73 1.99 -13.27 9.60
CA PHE A 73 1.45 -12.38 8.57
C PHE A 73 0.59 -13.15 7.55
N ALA A 74 1.00 -14.34 7.13
CA ALA A 74 0.21 -15.19 6.25
C ALA A 74 -1.11 -15.60 6.91
N LEU A 75 -1.11 -15.92 8.21
CA LEU A 75 -2.30 -16.24 8.97
C LEU A 75 -3.32 -15.09 8.93
N ILE A 76 -2.91 -13.89 9.33
CA ILE A 76 -3.84 -12.76 9.39
C ILE A 76 -4.31 -12.33 8.00
N PHE A 77 -3.48 -12.43 6.97
CA PHE A 77 -3.88 -12.13 5.59
C PHE A 77 -4.91 -13.13 5.06
N CYS A 78 -4.77 -14.42 5.32
CA CYS A 78 -5.79 -15.41 4.97
C CYS A 78 -7.08 -15.24 5.76
N MET A 79 -6.98 -14.98 7.07
CA MET A 79 -8.16 -14.67 7.88
C MET A 79 -8.92 -13.47 7.31
N MET A 80 -8.19 -12.42 6.94
CA MET A 80 -8.82 -11.21 6.40
C MET A 80 -9.35 -11.41 4.98
N ALA A 81 -8.69 -12.22 4.15
CA ALA A 81 -9.22 -12.61 2.85
C ALA A 81 -10.55 -13.37 2.99
N ALA A 82 -10.68 -14.25 4.01
CA ALA A 82 -11.92 -14.98 4.30
C ALA A 82 -13.04 -14.04 4.78
N ILE A 83 -12.76 -13.16 5.76
CA ILE A 83 -13.74 -12.19 6.30
C ILE A 83 -14.16 -11.22 5.19
N GLY A 84 -13.21 -10.68 4.45
CA GLY A 84 -13.45 -9.78 3.31
C GLY A 84 -14.22 -10.46 2.18
N GLY A 85 -13.95 -11.73 1.91
CA GLY A 85 -14.68 -12.56 0.94
C GLY A 85 -16.15 -12.74 1.34
N ILE A 86 -16.43 -13.06 2.62
CA ILE A 86 -17.78 -13.12 3.17
C ILE A 86 -18.46 -11.75 3.04
N TYR A 87 -17.78 -10.66 3.41
CA TYR A 87 -18.31 -9.30 3.30
C TYR A 87 -18.65 -8.93 1.86
N ALA A 88 -17.86 -9.35 0.88
CA ALA A 88 -17.99 -9.01 -0.53
C ALA A 88 -18.90 -9.94 -1.34
N CYS A 89 -19.35 -11.09 -0.81
CA CYS A 89 -20.04 -12.12 -1.60
C CYS A 89 -21.40 -11.67 -2.19
N HIS A 90 -22.02 -10.58 -1.69
CA HIS A 90 -23.21 -10.00 -2.30
C HIS A 90 -22.90 -9.19 -3.58
N ASN A 91 -21.64 -8.79 -3.80
CA ASN A 91 -21.23 -8.00 -4.93
C ASN A 91 -21.27 -8.82 -6.23
N SER A 92 -21.83 -8.23 -7.29
CA SER A 92 -21.96 -8.89 -8.59
C SER A 92 -20.80 -8.59 -9.55
N ASN A 93 -19.87 -7.70 -9.20
CA ASN A 93 -18.76 -7.30 -10.06
C ASN A 93 -17.69 -8.40 -10.11
N ARG A 94 -17.51 -9.02 -11.30
CA ARG A 94 -16.52 -10.11 -11.52
C ARG A 94 -15.09 -9.63 -11.34
N MET A 95 -14.79 -8.44 -11.90
CA MET A 95 -13.44 -7.87 -11.85
C MET A 95 -13.03 -7.54 -10.42
N GLU A 96 -13.95 -6.99 -9.62
CA GLU A 96 -13.69 -6.72 -8.22
C GLU A 96 -13.44 -8.01 -7.42
N ALA A 97 -14.21 -9.06 -7.67
CA ALA A 97 -14.01 -10.37 -7.04
C ALA A 97 -12.64 -10.97 -7.38
N PHE A 98 -12.27 -10.95 -8.66
CA PHE A 98 -10.95 -11.40 -9.13
C PHE A 98 -9.83 -10.59 -8.46
N CYS A 99 -9.90 -9.26 -8.55
CA CYS A 99 -8.86 -8.39 -8.04
C CYS A 99 -8.72 -8.47 -6.52
N SER A 100 -9.82 -8.62 -5.77
CA SER A 100 -9.77 -8.77 -4.31
C SER A 100 -9.00 -10.02 -3.88
N MET A 101 -9.27 -11.15 -4.51
CA MET A 101 -8.61 -12.43 -4.17
C MET A 101 -7.17 -12.47 -4.66
N THR A 102 -6.91 -11.98 -5.88
CA THR A 102 -5.55 -11.91 -6.42
C THR A 102 -4.68 -10.93 -5.61
N TYR A 103 -5.24 -9.82 -5.16
CA TYR A 103 -4.56 -8.86 -4.28
C TYR A 103 -4.16 -9.49 -2.94
N ALA A 104 -5.08 -10.23 -2.30
CA ALA A 104 -4.77 -10.97 -1.08
C ALA A 104 -3.75 -12.09 -1.33
N GLY A 105 -3.86 -12.81 -2.47
CA GLY A 105 -2.90 -13.84 -2.86
C GLY A 105 -1.50 -13.28 -3.14
N SER A 106 -1.42 -12.10 -3.75
CA SER A 106 -0.14 -11.41 -3.98
C SER A 106 0.51 -10.95 -2.68
N ALA A 107 -0.28 -10.48 -1.71
CA ALA A 107 0.21 -10.14 -0.38
C ALA A 107 0.87 -11.35 0.31
N LEU A 108 0.27 -12.54 0.19
CA LEU A 108 0.87 -13.79 0.64
C LEU A 108 2.14 -14.14 -0.14
N GLY A 109 2.15 -13.86 -1.46
CA GLY A 109 3.32 -14.06 -2.29
C GLY A 109 4.51 -13.24 -1.82
N VAL A 110 4.33 -11.95 -1.50
CA VAL A 110 5.41 -11.11 -0.90
C VAL A 110 5.83 -11.63 0.46
N THR A 111 4.86 -12.00 1.30
CA THR A 111 5.13 -12.43 2.69
C THR A 111 5.93 -13.73 2.77
N LEU A 112 5.71 -14.64 1.84
CA LEU A 112 6.36 -15.95 1.81
C LEU A 112 7.56 -16.02 0.86
N ALA A 113 7.89 -14.92 0.16
CA ALA A 113 9.07 -14.82 -0.69
C ALA A 113 10.36 -14.73 0.14
N GLN A 114 11.38 -15.48 -0.25
CA GLN A 114 12.73 -15.39 0.32
C GLN A 114 13.72 -14.73 -0.63
N ASP A 115 13.40 -14.61 -1.90
CA ASP A 115 14.24 -13.96 -2.89
C ASP A 115 13.64 -12.64 -3.40
N TRP A 116 14.51 -11.74 -3.87
CA TRP A 116 14.14 -10.41 -4.33
C TRP A 116 13.24 -10.41 -5.57
N LEU A 117 13.43 -11.38 -6.48
CA LEU A 117 12.67 -11.43 -7.73
C LEU A 117 11.22 -11.87 -7.48
N THR A 118 11.02 -12.86 -6.62
CA THR A 118 9.69 -13.27 -6.19
C THR A 118 8.98 -12.14 -5.43
N LEU A 119 9.71 -11.43 -4.55
CA LEU A 119 9.17 -10.32 -3.77
C LEU A 119 8.66 -9.20 -4.68
N ILE A 120 9.48 -8.75 -5.66
CA ILE A 120 9.07 -7.66 -6.56
C ILE A 120 7.93 -8.10 -7.47
N PHE A 121 7.94 -9.32 -8.00
CA PHE A 121 6.87 -9.84 -8.85
C PHE A 121 5.51 -9.75 -8.16
N PHE A 122 5.41 -10.27 -6.92
CA PHE A 122 4.15 -10.23 -6.18
C PHE A 122 3.81 -8.81 -5.69
N SER A 123 4.79 -7.95 -5.42
CA SER A 123 4.56 -6.53 -5.08
C SER A 123 3.90 -5.79 -6.24
N GLU A 124 4.36 -5.98 -7.48
CA GLU A 124 3.78 -5.35 -8.67
C GLU A 124 2.38 -5.92 -8.98
N LEU A 125 2.19 -7.22 -8.82
CA LEU A 125 0.87 -7.85 -8.99
C LEU A 125 -0.13 -7.33 -7.93
N MET A 126 0.34 -7.08 -6.70
CA MET A 126 -0.44 -6.48 -5.63
C MET A 126 -0.83 -5.03 -5.97
N ALA A 127 0.10 -4.21 -6.49
CA ALA A 127 -0.16 -2.84 -6.91
C ALA A 127 -1.18 -2.79 -8.06
N ALA A 128 -1.00 -3.62 -9.08
CA ALA A 128 -1.91 -3.71 -10.22
C ALA A 128 -3.34 -4.09 -9.81
N THR A 129 -3.49 -5.13 -8.99
CA THR A 129 -4.82 -5.63 -8.60
C THR A 129 -5.54 -4.69 -7.64
N SER A 130 -4.82 -4.01 -6.73
CA SER A 130 -5.40 -3.00 -5.83
C SER A 130 -5.92 -1.76 -6.57
N LEU A 131 -5.28 -1.35 -7.66
CA LEU A 131 -5.74 -0.25 -8.52
C LEU A 131 -7.16 -0.50 -9.06
N PHE A 132 -7.43 -1.72 -9.51
CA PHE A 132 -8.76 -2.06 -10.01
C PHE A 132 -9.85 -2.02 -8.94
N LEU A 133 -9.53 -2.23 -7.65
CA LEU A 133 -10.50 -2.07 -6.55
C LEU A 133 -10.96 -0.60 -6.41
N ILE A 134 -10.12 0.35 -6.80
CA ILE A 134 -10.47 1.77 -6.85
C ILE A 134 -11.30 2.04 -8.11
N TRP A 135 -10.84 1.60 -9.28
CA TRP A 135 -11.51 1.85 -10.56
C TRP A 135 -12.86 1.15 -10.72
N CYS A 136 -13.08 0.02 -10.04
CA CYS A 136 -14.38 -0.69 -10.05
C CYS A 136 -15.54 0.16 -9.54
N LYS A 137 -15.31 1.27 -8.82
CA LYS A 137 -16.35 2.23 -8.41
C LYS A 137 -16.89 3.05 -9.60
N LYS A 138 -16.12 3.20 -10.69
CA LYS A 138 -16.51 3.83 -11.96
C LYS A 138 -16.93 5.30 -11.86
N THR A 139 -16.53 6.04 -10.82
CA THR A 139 -16.78 7.47 -10.70
C THR A 139 -15.62 8.29 -11.29
N PRO A 140 -15.83 9.55 -11.75
CA PRO A 140 -14.72 10.42 -12.18
C PRO A 140 -13.67 10.61 -11.09
N ALA A 141 -14.10 10.75 -9.82
CA ALA A 141 -13.20 10.87 -8.67
C ALA A 141 -12.36 9.60 -8.48
N SER A 142 -12.97 8.40 -8.57
CA SER A 142 -12.23 7.14 -8.45
C SER A 142 -11.23 6.91 -9.59
N ARG A 143 -11.55 7.37 -10.81
CA ARG A 143 -10.61 7.30 -11.93
C ARG A 143 -9.39 8.18 -11.69
N GLN A 144 -9.59 9.44 -11.30
CA GLN A 144 -8.49 10.37 -11.02
C GLN A 144 -7.64 9.92 -9.82
N ALA A 145 -8.27 9.47 -8.74
CA ALA A 145 -7.58 8.93 -7.57
C ALA A 145 -6.77 7.67 -7.94
N GLY A 146 -7.33 6.78 -8.76
CA GLY A 146 -6.63 5.60 -9.26
C GLY A 146 -5.43 5.94 -10.15
N TYR A 147 -5.49 6.96 -11.00
CA TYR A 147 -4.32 7.41 -11.76
C TYR A 147 -3.19 7.92 -10.84
N ARG A 148 -3.52 8.71 -9.82
CA ARG A 148 -2.51 9.17 -8.85
C ARG A 148 -1.94 8.02 -8.03
N TYR A 149 -2.78 7.07 -7.64
CA TYR A 149 -2.39 5.83 -6.99
C TYR A 149 -1.39 5.05 -7.86
N LEU A 150 -1.73 4.83 -9.14
CA LEU A 150 -0.86 4.16 -10.11
C LEU A 150 0.50 4.83 -10.21
N LEU A 151 0.53 6.15 -10.40
CA LEU A 151 1.80 6.90 -10.54
C LEU A 151 2.69 6.77 -9.30
N MET A 152 2.11 6.84 -8.10
CA MET A 152 2.86 6.69 -6.85
C MET A 152 3.40 5.27 -6.66
N HIS A 153 2.58 4.25 -6.97
CA HIS A 153 3.03 2.85 -6.87
C HIS A 153 4.02 2.48 -7.98
N MET A 154 3.86 2.98 -9.21
CA MET A 154 4.86 2.85 -10.27
C MET A 154 6.19 3.50 -9.88
N PHE A 155 6.15 4.69 -9.29
CA PHE A 155 7.36 5.36 -8.80
C PHE A 155 8.03 4.55 -7.68
N GLY A 156 7.27 4.12 -6.66
CA GLY A 156 7.79 3.29 -5.57
C GLY A 156 8.29 1.93 -6.03
N GLY A 157 7.55 1.26 -6.94
CA GLY A 157 7.94 -0.01 -7.53
C GLY A 157 9.21 0.07 -8.35
N ASN A 158 9.38 1.14 -9.15
CA ASN A 158 10.62 1.36 -9.91
C ASN A 158 11.83 1.63 -9.00
N LEU A 159 11.66 2.38 -7.89
CA LEU A 159 12.73 2.55 -6.90
C LEU A 159 13.12 1.20 -6.27
N LEU A 160 12.13 0.42 -5.85
CA LEU A 160 12.33 -0.90 -5.29
C LEU A 160 13.02 -1.83 -6.30
N LEU A 161 12.55 -1.86 -7.55
CA LEU A 161 13.14 -2.66 -8.61
C LEU A 161 14.60 -2.27 -8.89
N ALA A 162 14.91 -0.97 -8.96
CA ALA A 162 16.27 -0.48 -9.17
C ALA A 162 17.21 -0.90 -8.03
N GLY A 163 16.76 -0.80 -6.77
CA GLY A 163 17.52 -1.27 -5.62
C GLY A 163 17.73 -2.79 -5.62
N ILE A 164 16.70 -3.55 -5.97
CA ILE A 164 16.77 -5.00 -6.13
C ILE A 164 17.74 -5.37 -7.26
N PHE A 165 17.69 -4.67 -8.38
CA PHE A 165 18.61 -4.91 -9.49
C PHE A 165 20.07 -4.75 -9.06
N LEU A 166 20.40 -3.72 -8.26
CA LEU A 166 21.73 -3.53 -7.70
C LEU A 166 22.15 -4.69 -6.80
N LYS A 167 21.25 -5.24 -5.98
CA LYS A 167 21.53 -6.40 -5.12
C LYS A 167 21.75 -7.67 -5.95
N VAL A 168 20.86 -7.94 -6.88
CA VAL A 168 20.95 -9.13 -7.76
C VAL A 168 22.20 -9.08 -8.63
N SER A 169 22.58 -7.91 -9.15
CA SER A 169 23.82 -7.74 -9.93
C SER A 169 25.09 -7.93 -9.10
N ALA A 170 25.01 -7.71 -7.79
CA ALA A 170 26.10 -8.01 -6.84
C ALA A 170 26.15 -9.50 -6.41
N GLY A 171 25.20 -10.33 -6.87
CA GLY A 171 25.09 -11.74 -6.50
C GLY A 171 24.22 -12.02 -5.28
N ASP A 172 23.61 -10.98 -4.68
CA ASP A 172 22.74 -11.09 -3.51
C ASP A 172 21.29 -11.37 -3.95
N TYR A 173 20.94 -12.63 -4.14
CA TYR A 173 19.60 -13.03 -4.60
C TYR A 173 18.56 -13.13 -3.49
N LEU A 174 18.98 -13.43 -2.26
CA LEU A 174 18.08 -13.65 -1.12
C LEU A 174 17.76 -12.34 -0.39
N VAL A 175 16.54 -12.25 0.14
CA VAL A 175 16.12 -11.13 0.99
C VAL A 175 16.79 -11.27 2.35
N MET A 176 17.74 -10.39 2.64
CA MET A 176 18.50 -10.35 3.88
C MET A 176 18.29 -9.01 4.59
N PRO A 177 18.46 -8.96 5.93
CA PRO A 177 18.48 -7.70 6.67
C PRO A 177 19.56 -6.75 6.15
N LEU A 178 19.19 -5.50 5.84
CA LEU A 178 20.09 -4.46 5.33
C LEU A 178 20.51 -3.44 6.39
N ALA A 179 19.82 -3.40 7.53
CA ALA A 179 20.03 -2.37 8.55
C ALA A 179 21.46 -2.33 9.12
N GLN A 180 22.13 -3.49 9.21
CA GLN A 180 23.50 -3.64 9.76
C GLN A 180 24.58 -3.51 8.68
N GLY A 181 24.20 -3.43 7.39
CA GLY A 181 25.14 -3.29 6.29
C GLY A 181 25.46 -1.81 5.97
N PRO A 182 26.25 -1.57 4.92
CA PRO A 182 26.47 -0.23 4.43
C PRO A 182 25.16 0.36 3.89
N TRP A 183 24.88 1.61 4.23
CA TRP A 183 23.73 2.34 3.70
C TRP A 183 24.05 2.86 2.29
N ASP A 184 24.21 1.92 1.37
CA ASP A 184 24.53 2.13 -0.03
C ASP A 184 23.31 2.61 -0.84
N THR A 185 23.52 2.82 -2.15
CA THR A 185 22.43 3.23 -3.05
C THR A 185 21.29 2.22 -3.06
N ALA A 186 21.59 0.92 -3.01
CA ALA A 186 20.57 -0.14 -2.99
C ALA A 186 19.73 -0.07 -1.71
N PHE A 187 20.37 0.16 -0.53
CA PHE A 187 19.67 0.37 0.73
C PHE A 187 18.63 1.48 0.63
N TRP A 188 19.03 2.67 0.13
CA TRP A 188 18.12 3.82 0.05
C TRP A 188 17.00 3.61 -0.97
N LEU A 189 17.30 3.01 -2.12
CA LEU A 189 16.29 2.75 -3.15
C LEU A 189 15.23 1.74 -2.66
N ILE A 190 15.64 0.66 -2.01
CA ILE A 190 14.73 -0.34 -1.43
C ILE A 190 13.95 0.28 -0.27
N CYS A 191 14.61 1.03 0.62
CA CYS A 191 13.97 1.68 1.76
C CYS A 191 12.90 2.69 1.30
N LEU A 192 13.20 3.54 0.34
CA LEU A 192 12.24 4.50 -0.21
C LEU A 192 11.07 3.81 -0.91
N GLY A 193 11.33 2.78 -1.73
CA GLY A 193 10.28 2.03 -2.41
C GLY A 193 9.29 1.38 -1.42
N ILE A 194 9.80 0.73 -0.37
CA ILE A 194 8.96 0.14 0.69
C ILE A 194 8.27 1.23 1.52
N SER A 195 8.93 2.35 1.81
CA SER A 195 8.38 3.48 2.57
C SER A 195 7.19 4.13 1.85
N ILE A 196 7.19 4.21 0.52
CA ILE A 196 6.03 4.65 -0.27
C ILE A 196 4.85 3.70 -0.01
N ASN A 197 5.06 2.40 -0.08
CA ASN A 197 4.01 1.40 0.16
C ASN A 197 3.53 1.38 1.63
N ALA A 198 4.40 1.70 2.59
CA ALA A 198 4.06 1.89 3.99
C ALA A 198 3.32 3.21 4.27
N ALA A 199 3.22 4.09 3.28
CA ALA A 199 2.68 5.43 3.39
C ALA A 199 3.41 6.29 4.44
N VAL A 200 4.75 6.23 4.44
CA VAL A 200 5.58 7.06 5.32
C VAL A 200 5.41 8.53 4.94
N VAL A 201 5.23 9.41 5.94
CA VAL A 201 5.13 10.86 5.72
C VAL A 201 6.48 11.41 5.26
N PRO A 202 6.56 12.17 4.17
CA PRO A 202 5.48 12.87 3.43
C PRO A 202 4.87 12.11 2.24
N LEU A 203 5.22 10.84 2.03
CA LEU A 203 4.84 10.05 0.85
C LEU A 203 3.48 9.33 0.99
N HIS A 204 2.66 9.70 1.98
CA HIS A 204 1.44 9.00 2.40
C HIS A 204 0.16 9.39 1.65
N ALA A 205 0.16 10.54 0.97
CA ALA A 205 -1.07 11.17 0.49
C ALA A 205 -1.84 10.33 -0.55
N TRP A 206 -1.17 9.42 -1.28
CA TRP A 206 -1.82 8.47 -2.18
C TRP A 206 -2.86 7.61 -1.46
N LEU A 207 -2.60 7.22 -0.21
CA LEU A 207 -3.48 6.38 0.60
C LEU A 207 -4.75 7.13 0.98
N VAL A 208 -4.61 8.35 1.45
CA VAL A 208 -5.72 9.20 1.89
C VAL A 208 -6.59 9.65 0.70
N ASP A 209 -6.01 9.74 -0.48
CA ASP A 209 -6.71 10.10 -1.71
C ASP A 209 -7.45 8.88 -2.32
N ALA A 210 -6.80 7.72 -2.39
CA ALA A 210 -7.29 6.57 -3.14
C ALA A 210 -8.25 5.66 -2.35
N TYR A 211 -7.96 5.36 -1.09
CA TYR A 211 -8.75 4.41 -0.31
C TYR A 211 -10.20 4.82 -0.09
N PRO A 212 -10.51 6.11 0.14
CA PRO A 212 -11.90 6.58 0.21
C PRO A 212 -12.66 6.42 -1.09
N GLU A 213 -11.95 6.41 -2.23
CA GLU A 213 -12.53 6.28 -3.56
C GLU A 213 -12.66 4.82 -4.04
N GLY A 214 -12.23 3.85 -3.25
CA GLY A 214 -12.53 2.44 -3.48
C GLY A 214 -14.03 2.12 -3.39
N THR A 215 -14.42 0.95 -3.91
CA THR A 215 -15.77 0.41 -3.72
C THR A 215 -16.05 0.14 -2.25
N VAL A 216 -17.30 -0.14 -1.87
CA VAL A 216 -17.66 -0.47 -0.47
C VAL A 216 -16.90 -1.70 0.01
N THR A 217 -16.84 -2.73 -0.82
CA THR A 217 -16.15 -3.99 -0.54
C THR A 217 -14.65 -3.89 -0.77
N GLY A 218 -14.21 -3.25 -1.85
CA GLY A 218 -12.80 -3.08 -2.17
C GLY A 218 -12.01 -2.28 -1.12
N SER A 219 -12.63 -1.28 -0.47
CA SER A 219 -11.97 -0.51 0.59
C SER A 219 -11.59 -1.34 1.81
N VAL A 220 -12.32 -2.43 2.09
CA VAL A 220 -11.99 -3.38 3.17
C VAL A 220 -10.68 -4.10 2.84
N PHE A 221 -10.52 -4.58 1.60
CA PHE A 221 -9.28 -5.20 1.13
C PHE A 221 -8.12 -4.20 1.08
N LEU A 222 -8.34 -3.00 0.51
CA LEU A 222 -7.31 -1.95 0.44
C LEU A 222 -6.76 -1.60 1.83
N SER A 223 -7.61 -1.55 2.86
CA SER A 223 -7.19 -1.23 4.22
C SER A 223 -6.34 -2.34 4.88
N SER A 224 -6.37 -3.57 4.34
CA SER A 224 -5.82 -4.76 5.00
C SER A 224 -4.40 -5.13 4.56
N PHE A 225 -4.02 -4.94 3.28
CA PHE A 225 -2.84 -5.59 2.72
C PHE A 225 -1.66 -4.65 2.47
N THR A 226 -1.69 -3.73 1.50
CA THR A 226 -0.50 -3.01 1.00
C THR A 226 0.38 -2.45 2.11
N THR A 227 -0.16 -1.66 3.02
CA THR A 227 0.64 -1.02 4.08
C THR A 227 1.21 -2.03 5.09
N LYS A 228 0.55 -3.17 5.31
CA LYS A 228 1.02 -4.20 6.24
C LYS A 228 2.05 -5.12 5.62
N VAL A 229 1.92 -5.40 4.33
CA VAL A 229 2.99 -6.04 3.54
C VAL A 229 4.25 -5.16 3.57
N ALA A 230 4.10 -3.85 3.41
CA ALA A 230 5.23 -2.93 3.53
C ALA A 230 5.84 -2.93 4.95
N VAL A 231 5.01 -2.96 6.00
CA VAL A 231 5.50 -3.13 7.40
C VAL A 231 6.22 -4.46 7.58
N TYR A 232 5.70 -5.56 7.03
CA TYR A 232 6.38 -6.85 7.02
C TYR A 232 7.79 -6.74 6.39
N CYS A 233 7.88 -6.10 5.22
CA CYS A 233 9.17 -5.88 4.55
C CYS A 233 10.10 -4.98 5.39
N LEU A 234 9.58 -3.94 6.07
CA LEU A 234 10.37 -3.10 6.97
C LEU A 234 10.91 -3.91 8.16
N ILE A 235 10.10 -4.77 8.79
CA ILE A 235 10.54 -5.65 9.88
C ILE A 235 11.61 -6.62 9.37
N ARG A 236 11.45 -7.19 8.18
CA ARG A 236 12.37 -8.19 7.60
C ARG A 236 13.71 -7.59 7.19
N ILE A 237 13.70 -6.38 6.65
CA ILE A 237 14.86 -5.82 5.93
C ILE A 237 15.53 -4.69 6.74
N PHE A 238 14.76 -3.86 7.45
CA PHE A 238 15.21 -2.61 8.05
C PHE A 238 15.06 -2.53 9.57
N ALA A 239 14.92 -3.68 10.26
CA ALA A 239 14.82 -3.71 11.72
C ALA A 239 16.06 -3.06 12.39
N GLY A 240 15.85 -2.11 13.29
CA GLY A 240 16.92 -1.40 13.98
C GLY A 240 17.52 -0.21 13.21
N THR A 241 16.80 0.30 12.21
CA THR A 241 17.22 1.50 11.47
C THR A 241 16.70 2.76 12.20
N ASP A 242 17.55 3.46 12.92
CA ASP A 242 17.20 4.52 13.87
C ASP A 242 16.31 5.65 13.31
N PHE A 243 16.56 6.11 12.07
CA PHE A 243 15.74 7.18 11.50
C PHE A 243 14.26 6.79 11.36
N LEU A 244 13.93 5.49 11.24
CA LEU A 244 12.54 5.01 11.16
C LEU A 244 11.78 5.26 12.47
N ILE A 245 12.45 5.37 13.62
CA ILE A 245 11.82 5.74 14.90
C ILE A 245 11.08 7.07 14.73
N TRP A 246 11.79 8.10 14.27
CA TRP A 246 11.25 9.45 14.17
C TRP A 246 10.25 9.61 13.03
N PHE A 247 10.47 8.93 11.90
CA PHE A 247 9.45 8.87 10.85
C PHE A 247 8.17 8.19 11.33
N GLY A 248 8.26 7.11 12.11
CA GLY A 248 7.11 6.44 12.71
C GLY A 248 6.35 7.34 13.68
N VAL A 249 7.05 8.07 14.56
CA VAL A 249 6.45 9.06 15.48
C VAL A 249 5.77 10.19 14.70
N LEU A 250 6.43 10.72 13.68
CA LEU A 250 5.86 11.76 12.81
C LEU A 250 4.57 11.27 12.15
N MET A 251 4.57 10.06 11.59
CA MET A 251 3.38 9.45 10.99
C MET A 251 2.25 9.29 12.01
N ALA A 252 2.57 8.85 13.24
CA ALA A 252 1.59 8.61 14.29
C ALA A 252 0.85 9.90 14.66
N LEU A 253 1.58 10.98 14.87
CA LEU A 253 1.04 12.30 15.20
C LEU A 253 0.35 12.95 14.01
N TYR A 254 0.99 12.99 12.86
CA TYR A 254 0.46 13.59 11.63
C TYR A 254 -0.91 13.00 11.27
N GLY A 255 -0.98 11.67 11.19
CA GLY A 255 -2.22 10.98 10.86
C GLY A 255 -3.33 11.22 11.88
N ALA A 256 -3.02 11.28 13.18
CA ALA A 256 -3.99 11.58 14.23
C ALA A 256 -4.51 13.03 14.13
N CYS A 257 -3.63 14.02 13.93
CA CYS A 257 -4.00 15.43 13.79
C CYS A 257 -4.92 15.66 12.57
N TYR A 258 -4.56 15.13 11.41
CA TYR A 258 -5.38 15.28 10.21
C TYR A 258 -6.73 14.54 10.31
N ALA A 259 -6.76 13.39 10.98
CA ALA A 259 -8.02 12.67 11.24
C ALA A 259 -8.99 13.48 12.11
N ILE A 260 -8.49 14.23 13.11
CA ILE A 260 -9.34 15.09 13.95
C ILE A 260 -10.03 16.16 13.08
N MET A 261 -9.36 16.72 12.10
CA MET A 261 -9.90 17.78 11.24
C MET A 261 -10.84 17.26 10.14
N GLU A 262 -10.73 15.98 9.76
CA GLU A 262 -11.41 15.43 8.59
C GLU A 262 -12.92 15.20 8.84
N ASN A 263 -13.76 15.48 7.84
CA ASN A 263 -15.21 15.31 7.87
C ASN A 263 -15.72 14.11 7.04
N ASP A 264 -14.88 13.52 6.16
CA ASP A 264 -15.23 12.32 5.41
C ASP A 264 -14.84 11.08 6.18
N MET A 265 -15.80 10.18 6.48
CA MET A 265 -15.57 8.97 7.28
C MET A 265 -14.39 8.14 6.75
N ARG A 266 -14.32 7.92 5.44
CA ARG A 266 -13.28 7.06 4.85
C ARG A 266 -11.93 7.75 4.81
N ARG A 267 -11.88 9.08 4.56
CA ARG A 267 -10.63 9.84 4.63
C ARG A 267 -10.09 9.88 6.06
N LEU A 268 -10.96 10.11 7.04
CA LEU A 268 -10.61 10.04 8.46
C LEU A 268 -9.98 8.68 8.81
N LEU A 269 -10.65 7.59 8.40
CA LEU A 269 -10.12 6.25 8.59
C LEU A 269 -8.79 6.02 7.85
N SER A 270 -8.59 6.64 6.68
CA SER A 270 -7.33 6.54 5.93
C SER A 270 -6.18 7.25 6.63
N TYR A 271 -6.39 8.45 7.18
CA TYR A 271 -5.39 9.11 8.04
C TYR A 271 -5.01 8.28 9.26
N HIS A 272 -5.97 7.56 9.84
CA HIS A 272 -5.66 6.64 10.91
C HIS A 272 -4.93 5.36 10.46
N ILE A 273 -4.92 5.01 9.17
CA ILE A 273 -3.99 3.98 8.69
C ILE A 273 -2.56 4.53 8.80
N VAL A 274 -2.33 5.76 8.32
CA VAL A 274 -1.00 6.41 8.42
C VAL A 274 -0.55 6.49 9.88
N SER A 275 -1.45 6.97 10.77
CA SER A 275 -1.15 7.07 12.22
C SER A 275 -0.76 5.73 12.83
N GLN A 276 -1.54 4.66 12.59
CA GLN A 276 -1.28 3.36 13.21
C GLN A 276 -0.09 2.62 12.59
N VAL A 277 0.16 2.80 11.28
CA VAL A 277 1.40 2.31 10.65
C VAL A 277 2.62 3.03 11.25
N GLY A 278 2.47 4.29 11.68
CA GLY A 278 3.51 5.02 12.40
C GLY A 278 3.98 4.30 13.67
N PHE A 279 3.08 3.73 14.46
CA PHE A 279 3.45 2.89 15.62
C PHE A 279 4.29 1.68 15.19
N MET A 280 3.93 1.04 14.08
CA MET A 280 4.67 -0.13 13.57
C MET A 280 6.06 0.28 13.08
N VAL A 281 6.15 1.38 12.32
CA VAL A 281 7.42 1.91 11.78
C VAL A 281 8.36 2.34 12.92
N ALA A 282 7.84 3.00 13.97
CA ALA A 282 8.62 3.33 15.15
C ALA A 282 9.15 2.08 15.86
N GLY A 283 8.32 1.03 15.98
CA GLY A 283 8.74 -0.26 16.52
C GLY A 283 9.82 -0.96 15.69
N VAL A 284 9.73 -0.85 14.36
CA VAL A 284 10.78 -1.34 13.45
C VAL A 284 12.09 -0.60 13.66
N GLY A 285 12.02 0.74 13.77
CA GLY A 285 13.20 1.57 14.00
C GLY A 285 13.91 1.26 15.32
N LEU A 286 13.16 1.01 16.39
CA LEU A 286 13.72 0.59 17.69
C LEU A 286 14.48 -0.73 17.60
N GLY A 287 14.07 -1.66 16.76
CA GLY A 287 14.81 -2.89 16.44
C GLY A 287 14.96 -3.93 17.55
N THR A 288 14.51 -3.65 18.78
CA THR A 288 14.54 -4.63 19.88
C THR A 288 13.52 -5.74 19.66
N ALA A 289 13.78 -6.95 20.18
CA ALA A 289 12.84 -8.07 20.05
C ALA A 289 11.42 -7.71 20.52
N MET A 290 11.31 -6.97 21.61
CA MET A 290 10.04 -6.49 22.14
C MET A 290 9.36 -5.50 21.19
N ALA A 291 10.11 -4.56 20.59
CA ALA A 291 9.58 -3.57 19.65
C ALA A 291 9.12 -4.21 18.34
N LEU A 292 9.88 -5.16 17.80
CA LEU A 292 9.53 -5.91 16.59
C LEU A 292 8.30 -6.81 16.81
N ASN A 293 8.20 -7.44 17.98
CA ASN A 293 6.99 -8.16 18.38
C ASN A 293 5.80 -7.21 18.55
N GLY A 294 6.03 -6.03 19.11
CA GLY A 294 5.02 -4.97 19.19
C GLY A 294 4.51 -4.52 17.83
N ALA A 295 5.42 -4.25 16.88
CA ALA A 295 5.08 -3.90 15.50
C ALA A 295 4.29 -5.02 14.81
N THR A 296 4.68 -6.28 15.00
CA THR A 296 4.00 -7.47 14.46
C THR A 296 2.61 -7.64 15.06
N ALA A 297 2.49 -7.60 16.39
CA ALA A 297 1.21 -7.69 17.10
C ALA A 297 0.27 -6.53 16.74
N HIS A 298 0.85 -5.32 16.55
CA HIS A 298 0.07 -4.16 16.14
C HIS A 298 -0.40 -4.26 14.69
N ALA A 299 0.41 -4.79 13.77
CA ALA A 299 0.00 -5.08 12.39
C ALA A 299 -1.17 -6.08 12.36
N PHE A 300 -1.07 -7.17 13.11
CA PHE A 300 -2.13 -8.18 13.26
C PHE A 300 -3.43 -7.57 13.78
N SER A 301 -3.37 -6.91 14.92
CA SER A 301 -4.53 -6.29 15.56
C SER A 301 -5.15 -5.19 14.70
N HIS A 302 -4.31 -4.37 14.06
CA HIS A 302 -4.73 -3.28 13.19
C HIS A 302 -5.49 -3.78 11.95
N ILE A 303 -5.08 -4.88 11.34
CA ILE A 303 -5.81 -5.48 10.22
C ILE A 303 -7.24 -5.81 10.65
N LEU A 304 -7.46 -6.40 11.82
CA LEU A 304 -8.78 -6.78 12.31
C LEU A 304 -9.67 -5.56 12.58
N TYR A 305 -9.26 -4.68 13.49
CA TYR A 305 -10.14 -3.56 13.87
C TYR A 305 -10.29 -2.52 12.77
N LYS A 306 -9.28 -2.36 11.91
CA LYS A 306 -9.36 -1.38 10.82
C LYS A 306 -10.28 -1.84 9.71
N SER A 307 -10.19 -3.10 9.33
CA SER A 307 -11.12 -3.69 8.37
C SER A 307 -12.55 -3.66 8.91
N LEU A 308 -12.75 -3.90 10.21
CA LEU A 308 -14.06 -3.78 10.85
C LEU A 308 -14.60 -2.35 10.77
N LEU A 309 -13.77 -1.32 11.02
CA LEU A 309 -14.16 0.09 10.85
C LEU A 309 -14.56 0.40 9.40
N PHE A 310 -13.78 -0.10 8.42
CA PHE A 310 -14.11 0.07 7.00
C PHE A 310 -15.36 -0.71 6.59
N MET A 311 -15.60 -1.89 7.16
CA MET A 311 -16.84 -2.64 6.95
C MET A 311 -18.06 -1.89 7.52
N CYS A 312 -17.96 -1.33 8.72
CA CYS A 312 -19.04 -0.53 9.33
C CYS A 312 -19.29 0.76 8.55
N ALA A 313 -18.25 1.52 8.19
CA ALA A 313 -18.37 2.70 7.34
C ALA A 313 -18.94 2.35 5.95
N GLY A 314 -18.53 1.21 5.40
CA GLY A 314 -19.08 0.65 4.17
C GLY A 314 -20.57 0.33 4.27
N ALA A 315 -21.02 -0.27 5.39
CA ALA A 315 -22.42 -0.58 5.64
C ALA A 315 -23.27 0.70 5.76
N ILE A 316 -22.76 1.75 6.45
CA ILE A 316 -23.41 3.06 6.55
C ILE A 316 -23.55 3.68 5.15
N ILE A 317 -22.49 3.72 4.36
CA ILE A 317 -22.52 4.28 3.00
C ILE A 317 -23.44 3.46 2.09
N TYR A 318 -23.46 2.14 2.22
CA TYR A 318 -24.35 1.28 1.45
C TYR A 318 -25.82 1.56 1.76
N ALA A 319 -26.14 1.74 3.05
CA ALA A 319 -27.50 1.96 3.52
C ALA A 319 -28.01 3.39 3.24
N THR A 320 -27.17 4.41 3.45
CA THR A 320 -27.58 5.82 3.42
C THR A 320 -27.15 6.56 2.13
N GLY A 321 -26.04 6.14 1.53
CA GLY A 321 -25.37 6.87 0.44
C GLY A 321 -24.53 8.06 0.93
N ILE A 322 -24.40 8.30 2.24
CA ILE A 322 -23.76 9.49 2.84
C ILE A 322 -22.36 9.11 3.35
N ARG A 323 -21.35 9.92 3.02
CA ARG A 323 -19.95 9.78 3.46
C ARG A 323 -19.53 10.82 4.51
N LYS A 324 -20.17 12.00 4.48
CA LYS A 324 -19.82 13.14 5.33
C LYS A 324 -20.43 13.00 6.71
N ILE A 325 -19.61 13.12 7.76
CA ILE A 325 -20.02 12.92 9.15
C ILE A 325 -21.06 13.96 9.58
N ASN A 326 -20.88 15.23 9.17
CA ASN A 326 -21.82 16.31 9.49
C ASN A 326 -23.22 16.16 8.88
N GLN A 327 -23.41 15.24 7.95
CA GLN A 327 -24.71 14.95 7.32
C GLN A 327 -25.39 13.74 7.97
N LEU A 328 -24.72 13.07 8.90
CA LEU A 328 -25.22 11.90 9.63
C LEU A 328 -25.75 12.32 11.01
N GLY A 329 -26.30 11.39 11.74
CA GLY A 329 -26.83 11.56 13.10
C GLY A 329 -27.91 10.52 13.40
N GLY A 330 -28.06 10.13 14.66
CA GLY A 330 -29.15 9.26 15.14
C GLY A 330 -29.14 7.83 14.61
N LEU A 331 -28.02 7.36 14.01
CA LEU A 331 -27.97 6.04 13.37
C LEU A 331 -27.95 4.87 14.37
N ALA A 332 -27.69 5.09 15.67
CA ALA A 332 -27.66 4.01 16.65
C ALA A 332 -28.98 3.22 16.70
N LYS A 333 -30.12 3.90 16.59
CA LYS A 333 -31.45 3.27 16.58
C LYS A 333 -31.81 2.65 15.24
N LYS A 334 -31.30 3.23 14.13
CA LYS A 334 -31.60 2.78 12.76
C LYS A 334 -30.72 1.61 12.31
N MET A 335 -29.49 1.50 12.83
CA MET A 335 -28.50 0.48 12.49
C MET A 335 -27.79 -0.08 13.75
N PRO A 336 -28.52 -0.70 14.70
CA PRO A 336 -27.98 -1.06 16.01
C PRO A 336 -26.83 -2.07 15.93
N PHE A 337 -26.89 -3.05 15.04
CA PHE A 337 -25.81 -4.03 14.88
C PHE A 337 -24.53 -3.37 14.38
N THR A 338 -24.63 -2.51 13.36
CA THR A 338 -23.48 -1.74 12.83
C THR A 338 -22.91 -0.80 13.89
N PHE A 339 -23.77 -0.18 14.74
CA PHE A 339 -23.36 0.66 15.85
C PHE A 339 -22.47 -0.12 16.84
N TRP A 340 -22.90 -1.28 17.33
CA TRP A 340 -22.12 -2.04 18.29
C TRP A 340 -20.82 -2.59 17.69
N CYS A 341 -20.82 -3.07 16.44
CA CYS A 341 -19.59 -3.44 15.75
C CYS A 341 -18.63 -2.26 15.59
N PHE A 342 -19.16 -1.06 15.31
CA PHE A 342 -18.36 0.15 15.21
C PHE A 342 -17.76 0.54 16.57
N VAL A 343 -18.53 0.46 17.66
CA VAL A 343 -18.06 0.73 19.04
C VAL A 343 -16.92 -0.21 19.39
N ILE A 344 -17.05 -1.52 19.16
CA ILE A 344 -15.98 -2.51 19.40
C ILE A 344 -14.71 -2.15 18.63
N ALA A 345 -14.85 -1.83 17.35
CA ALA A 345 -13.70 -1.46 16.52
C ALA A 345 -13.06 -0.12 16.96
N ALA A 346 -13.87 0.85 17.37
CA ALA A 346 -13.44 2.15 17.87
C ALA A 346 -12.69 2.05 19.21
N LEU A 347 -13.18 1.22 20.13
CA LEU A 347 -12.49 0.94 21.39
C LEU A 347 -11.18 0.15 21.14
N SER A 348 -11.20 -0.78 20.16
CA SER A 348 -10.00 -1.52 19.77
C SER A 348 -8.89 -0.59 19.25
N ILE A 349 -9.18 0.25 18.25
CA ILE A 349 -8.16 1.15 17.70
C ILE A 349 -7.67 2.17 18.72
N SER A 350 -8.51 2.56 19.66
CA SER A 350 -8.16 3.51 20.73
C SER A 350 -7.23 2.93 21.78
N GLY A 351 -7.11 1.60 21.84
CA GLY A 351 -6.29 0.93 22.85
C GLY A 351 -6.96 0.84 24.22
N VAL A 352 -8.29 0.68 24.24
CA VAL A 352 -9.04 0.45 25.48
C VAL A 352 -8.75 -0.97 25.98
N PRO A 353 -8.50 -1.18 27.29
CA PRO A 353 -8.32 -2.52 27.87
C PRO A 353 -9.42 -3.49 27.45
N LEU A 354 -9.10 -4.78 27.35
CA LEU A 354 -9.93 -5.88 26.87
C LEU A 354 -10.17 -5.93 25.35
N PHE A 355 -9.57 -5.02 24.57
CA PHE A 355 -9.61 -5.06 23.11
C PHE A 355 -8.21 -5.27 22.53
N ASN A 356 -8.13 -5.87 21.34
CA ASN A 356 -6.86 -6.26 20.71
C ASN A 356 -5.90 -5.10 20.40
N GLY A 357 -6.39 -3.88 20.26
CA GLY A 357 -5.55 -2.70 20.09
C GLY A 357 -4.77 -2.32 21.35
N PHE A 358 -5.32 -2.58 22.53
CA PHE A 358 -4.63 -2.34 23.80
C PHE A 358 -3.38 -3.21 23.92
N ILE A 359 -3.51 -4.52 23.74
CA ILE A 359 -2.41 -5.47 23.90
C ILE A 359 -1.25 -5.20 22.93
N SER A 360 -1.56 -4.71 21.73
CA SER A 360 -0.54 -4.44 20.71
C SER A 360 0.12 -3.07 20.87
N LYS A 361 -0.62 -2.04 21.28
CA LYS A 361 -0.05 -0.71 21.56
C LYS A 361 0.79 -0.71 22.83
N SER A 362 0.30 -1.35 23.87
CA SER A 362 0.97 -1.48 25.16
C SER A 362 2.40 -2.03 24.97
N ILE A 363 2.57 -3.15 24.27
CA ILE A 363 3.90 -3.73 24.02
C ILE A 363 4.81 -2.80 23.20
N THR A 364 4.27 -2.07 22.21
CA THR A 364 5.07 -1.14 21.38
C THR A 364 5.52 0.08 22.21
N ILE A 365 4.64 0.63 23.04
CA ILE A 365 4.94 1.78 23.90
C ILE A 365 5.92 1.38 24.99
N SER A 366 5.70 0.24 25.66
CA SER A 366 6.63 -0.30 26.67
C SER A 366 8.00 -0.62 26.09
N ALA A 367 8.09 -1.05 24.82
CA ALA A 367 9.36 -1.27 24.15
C ALA A 367 10.16 0.03 23.96
N ALA A 368 9.49 1.16 23.69
CA ALA A 368 10.14 2.47 23.62
C ALA A 368 10.65 2.94 25.00
N ALA A 369 9.87 2.71 26.06
CA ALA A 369 10.27 2.98 27.43
C ALA A 369 11.50 2.11 27.83
N ALA A 370 11.45 0.81 27.58
CA ALA A 370 12.54 -0.12 27.88
C ALA A 370 13.84 0.20 27.10
N ALA A 371 13.72 0.76 25.91
CA ALA A 371 14.84 1.22 25.10
C ALA A 371 15.32 2.65 25.48
N HIS A 372 14.82 3.24 26.56
CA HIS A 372 15.12 4.60 27.05
C HIS A 372 14.78 5.74 26.09
N TYR A 373 13.83 5.53 25.17
CA TYR A 373 13.29 6.57 24.29
C TYR A 373 12.01 7.18 24.88
N GLY A 374 12.08 7.84 26.05
CA GLY A 374 10.91 8.41 26.74
C GLY A 374 10.15 9.47 25.92
N SER A 375 10.83 10.22 25.04
CA SER A 375 10.15 11.12 24.10
C SER A 375 9.30 10.37 23.06
N VAL A 376 9.77 9.26 22.55
CA VAL A 376 9.04 8.40 21.60
C VAL A 376 7.82 7.79 22.29
N GLU A 377 7.99 7.27 23.50
CA GLU A 377 6.90 6.76 24.33
C GLU A 377 5.79 7.80 24.48
N LEU A 378 6.13 9.01 24.97
CA LEU A 378 5.16 10.11 25.19
C LEU A 378 4.44 10.52 23.90
N LEU A 379 5.16 10.66 22.79
CA LEU A 379 4.59 11.09 21.52
C LEU A 379 3.66 10.02 20.90
N LEU A 380 4.00 8.74 21.05
CA LEU A 380 3.12 7.63 20.64
C LEU A 380 1.85 7.59 21.51
N GLN A 381 1.97 7.80 22.82
CA GLN A 381 0.82 7.91 23.73
C GLN A 381 -0.09 9.07 23.29
N LEU A 382 0.46 10.25 23.01
CA LEU A 382 -0.29 11.41 22.52
C LEU A 382 -1.01 11.12 21.19
N ALA A 383 -0.39 10.40 20.27
CA ALA A 383 -1.05 9.95 19.03
C ALA A 383 -2.22 8.98 19.34
N GLY A 384 -2.10 8.16 20.38
CA GLY A 384 -3.17 7.31 20.91
C GLY A 384 -4.38 8.11 21.39
N VAL A 385 -4.15 9.18 22.14
CA VAL A 385 -5.19 10.14 22.60
C VAL A 385 -5.91 10.77 21.40
N GLY A 386 -5.17 11.25 20.39
CA GLY A 386 -5.75 11.79 19.15
C GLY A 386 -6.61 10.78 18.39
N THR A 387 -6.21 9.50 18.43
CA THR A 387 -7.00 8.40 17.84
C THR A 387 -8.32 8.19 18.57
N PHE A 388 -8.31 8.18 19.90
CA PHE A 388 -9.52 8.06 20.72
C PHE A 388 -10.47 9.23 20.47
N LEU A 389 -9.96 10.45 20.46
CA LEU A 389 -10.74 11.67 20.23
C LEU A 389 -11.46 11.63 18.88
N SER A 390 -10.78 11.21 17.81
CA SER A 390 -11.33 11.27 16.46
C SER A 390 -12.22 10.09 16.09
N ILE A 391 -11.97 8.89 16.60
CA ILE A 391 -12.79 7.70 16.28
C ILE A 391 -13.79 7.39 17.37
N ALA A 392 -13.34 7.16 18.62
CA ALA A 392 -14.24 6.73 19.67
C ALA A 392 -15.18 7.85 20.15
N LEU A 393 -14.71 9.09 20.17
CA LEU A 393 -15.55 10.20 20.57
C LEU A 393 -16.25 10.84 19.37
N LYS A 394 -15.49 11.42 18.42
CA LYS A 394 -16.07 12.18 17.32
C LYS A 394 -16.95 11.32 16.40
N MET A 395 -16.44 10.17 15.87
CA MET A 395 -17.24 9.39 14.93
C MET A 395 -18.43 8.71 15.61
N ILE A 396 -18.25 8.12 16.80
CA ILE A 396 -19.39 7.48 17.51
C ILE A 396 -20.47 8.53 17.81
N TYR A 397 -20.09 9.68 18.36
CA TYR A 397 -21.06 10.70 18.71
C TYR A 397 -21.79 11.24 17.48
N PHE A 398 -21.07 11.80 16.50
CA PHE A 398 -21.70 12.53 15.38
C PHE A 398 -22.39 11.62 14.36
N ILE A 399 -22.00 10.36 14.23
CA ILE A 399 -22.65 9.42 13.30
C ILE A 399 -23.86 8.76 13.96
N PHE A 400 -23.72 8.34 15.23
CA PHE A 400 -24.70 7.44 15.84
C PHE A 400 -25.54 8.06 16.92
N LEU A 401 -24.96 8.93 17.78
CA LEU A 401 -25.60 9.43 19.00
C LEU A 401 -26.15 10.85 18.87
N ALA A 402 -25.57 11.68 18.00
CA ALA A 402 -26.06 13.05 17.74
C ALA A 402 -27.51 13.05 17.26
N PRO A 403 -28.22 14.18 17.37
CA PRO A 403 -29.58 14.30 16.86
C PRO A 403 -29.71 13.84 15.41
N ASP A 404 -30.86 13.24 15.08
CA ASP A 404 -31.11 12.73 13.72
C ASP A 404 -31.28 13.89 12.73
N ASN A 405 -30.40 14.00 11.77
CA ASN A 405 -30.46 14.99 10.69
C ASN A 405 -31.43 14.56 9.56
N GLY A 406 -32.40 13.68 9.83
CA GLY A 406 -33.35 13.19 8.83
C GLY A 406 -32.74 12.15 7.88
N VAL A 407 -31.74 11.42 8.33
CA VAL A 407 -31.09 10.38 7.51
C VAL A 407 -32.04 9.25 7.19
N VAL A 408 -32.27 9.00 5.91
CA VAL A 408 -33.14 7.91 5.42
C VAL A 408 -32.28 6.70 5.05
N ILE A 409 -32.69 5.53 5.49
CA ILE A 409 -32.11 4.24 5.06
C ILE A 409 -32.70 3.91 3.69
N LYS A 410 -31.88 4.02 2.65
CA LYS A 410 -32.25 3.77 1.24
C LYS A 410 -32.22 2.29 0.87
N ARG A 411 -31.37 1.51 1.53
CA ARG A 411 -31.16 0.08 1.27
C ARG A 411 -30.87 -0.66 2.56
N GLU A 412 -31.39 -1.85 2.69
CA GLU A 412 -31.04 -2.74 3.80
C GLU A 412 -29.62 -3.30 3.61
N VAL A 413 -28.88 -3.39 4.71
CA VAL A 413 -27.54 -3.97 4.69
C VAL A 413 -27.65 -5.49 4.48
N PRO A 414 -26.94 -6.08 3.51
CA PRO A 414 -26.97 -7.52 3.26
C PRO A 414 -26.52 -8.34 4.48
N LYS A 415 -27.15 -9.49 4.73
CA LYS A 415 -26.85 -10.36 5.89
C LYS A 415 -25.38 -10.80 5.96
N ASN A 416 -24.74 -11.04 4.81
CA ASN A 416 -23.33 -11.41 4.76
C ASN A 416 -22.40 -10.29 5.28
N MET A 417 -22.76 -9.02 5.11
CA MET A 417 -22.01 -7.91 5.71
C MET A 417 -22.10 -7.95 7.24
N TYR A 418 -23.28 -8.24 7.80
CA TYR A 418 -23.44 -8.41 9.25
C TYR A 418 -22.61 -9.58 9.78
N VAL A 419 -22.62 -10.73 9.09
CA VAL A 419 -21.82 -11.88 9.49
C VAL A 419 -20.33 -11.55 9.51
N ALA A 420 -19.81 -10.90 8.46
CA ALA A 420 -18.41 -10.50 8.41
C ALA A 420 -18.03 -9.50 9.52
N MET A 421 -18.89 -8.49 9.77
CA MET A 421 -18.68 -7.53 10.86
C MET A 421 -18.72 -8.22 12.23
N GLY A 422 -19.65 -9.16 12.44
CA GLY A 422 -19.74 -9.95 13.67
C GLY A 422 -18.49 -10.76 13.95
N ILE A 423 -17.97 -11.47 12.93
CA ILE A 423 -16.71 -12.23 13.03
C ILE A 423 -15.55 -11.28 13.40
N GLY A 424 -15.42 -10.16 12.68
CA GLY A 424 -14.37 -9.17 12.96
C GLY A 424 -14.46 -8.61 14.40
N ALA A 425 -15.66 -8.27 14.87
CA ALA A 425 -15.90 -7.77 16.23
C ALA A 425 -15.53 -8.84 17.29
N THR A 426 -15.95 -10.08 17.09
CA THR A 426 -15.62 -11.20 17.99
C THR A 426 -14.11 -11.41 18.09
N LEU A 427 -13.39 -11.37 16.97
CA LEU A 427 -11.93 -11.51 16.97
C LEU A 427 -11.23 -10.33 17.66
N CYS A 428 -11.72 -9.11 17.52
CA CYS A 428 -11.17 -7.95 18.23
C CYS A 428 -11.28 -8.10 19.76
N VAL A 429 -12.39 -8.62 20.27
CA VAL A 429 -12.58 -8.90 21.68
C VAL A 429 -11.80 -10.13 22.13
N LEU A 430 -11.86 -11.23 21.37
CA LEU A 430 -11.21 -12.48 21.70
C LEU A 430 -9.70 -12.31 21.91
N TYR A 431 -9.01 -11.70 20.96
CA TYR A 431 -7.57 -11.42 21.08
C TYR A 431 -7.28 -10.39 22.17
N GLY A 432 -8.20 -9.48 22.47
CA GLY A 432 -8.05 -8.51 23.55
C GLY A 432 -8.14 -9.15 24.94
N VAL A 433 -9.09 -10.07 25.15
CA VAL A 433 -9.29 -10.76 26.42
C VAL A 433 -8.25 -11.86 26.66
N TYR A 434 -7.83 -12.53 25.59
CA TYR A 434 -6.85 -13.62 25.64
C TYR A 434 -5.60 -13.29 24.80
N PRO A 435 -4.68 -12.43 25.31
CA PRO A 435 -3.46 -12.03 24.58
C PRO A 435 -2.58 -13.20 24.17
N GLU A 436 -2.56 -14.28 24.95
CA GLU A 436 -1.77 -15.49 24.71
C GLU A 436 -2.07 -16.13 23.34
N LEU A 437 -3.30 -15.96 22.82
CA LEU A 437 -3.66 -16.42 21.48
C LEU A 437 -2.85 -15.75 20.38
N LEU A 438 -2.31 -14.56 20.62
CA LEU A 438 -1.46 -13.83 19.71
C LEU A 438 0.01 -13.95 20.12
N TYR A 439 0.32 -13.73 21.38
CA TYR A 439 1.69 -13.59 21.89
C TYR A 439 2.54 -14.85 21.70
N ARG A 440 1.95 -16.04 21.84
CA ARG A 440 2.65 -17.33 21.62
C ARG A 440 3.18 -17.52 20.19
N TYR A 441 2.66 -16.76 19.22
CA TYR A 441 3.07 -16.82 17.82
C TYR A 441 3.95 -15.64 17.39
N LEU A 442 4.32 -14.76 18.31
CA LEU A 442 5.21 -13.65 18.01
C LEU A 442 6.61 -14.17 17.65
N PRO A 443 7.23 -13.59 16.59
CA PRO A 443 8.40 -14.22 15.96
C PRO A 443 9.72 -14.06 16.72
N PHE A 444 9.86 -13.05 17.58
CA PHE A 444 11.12 -12.73 18.23
C PHE A 444 11.08 -13.15 19.70
N THR A 445 12.10 -13.88 20.14
CA THR A 445 12.21 -14.33 21.55
C THR A 445 12.35 -13.11 22.47
N MET A 446 11.48 -12.99 23.45
CA MET A 446 11.49 -11.95 24.48
C MET A 446 11.01 -12.52 25.81
N GLU A 447 11.28 -11.80 26.89
CA GLU A 447 10.68 -12.08 28.22
C GLU A 447 9.15 -12.03 28.13
N PRO A 448 8.43 -12.88 28.91
CA PRO A 448 6.98 -12.89 28.93
C PRO A 448 6.41 -11.49 29.25
N TYR A 449 5.58 -10.97 28.34
CA TYR A 449 4.98 -9.65 28.49
C TYR A 449 3.53 -9.76 28.97
N HIS A 450 3.21 -9.07 30.05
CA HIS A 450 1.87 -9.02 30.63
C HIS A 450 1.24 -7.63 30.39
N PRO A 451 0.28 -7.47 29.46
CA PRO A 451 -0.31 -6.18 29.16
C PRO A 451 -1.23 -5.67 30.25
N PHE A 452 -1.86 -6.55 31.03
CA PHE A 452 -2.84 -6.22 32.07
C PHE A 452 -2.18 -6.01 33.44
N THR A 453 -1.23 -5.07 33.51
CA THR A 453 -0.71 -4.58 34.79
C THR A 453 -1.56 -3.39 35.27
N VAL A 454 -1.55 -3.14 36.58
CA VAL A 454 -2.25 -1.98 37.16
C VAL A 454 -1.77 -0.70 36.49
N ASP A 455 -0.48 -0.54 36.31
CA ASP A 455 0.13 0.65 35.71
C ASP A 455 -0.35 0.88 34.26
N HIS A 456 -0.30 -0.15 33.41
CA HIS A 456 -0.76 -0.04 32.03
C HIS A 456 -2.26 0.29 31.90
N ILE A 457 -3.08 -0.33 32.77
CA ILE A 457 -4.53 -0.08 32.78
C ILE A 457 -4.80 1.35 33.26
N THR A 458 -4.20 1.77 34.37
CA THR A 458 -4.38 3.10 34.95
C THR A 458 -3.95 4.17 33.95
N GLN A 459 -2.74 4.06 33.38
CA GLN A 459 -2.21 4.97 32.39
C GLN A 459 -3.15 5.09 31.16
N SER A 460 -3.66 3.96 30.66
CA SER A 460 -4.60 3.98 29.53
C SER A 460 -5.92 4.69 29.90
N ILE A 461 -6.49 4.41 31.05
CA ILE A 461 -7.76 5.02 31.50
C ILE A 461 -7.58 6.51 31.74
N GLU A 462 -6.48 6.93 32.37
CA GLU A 462 -6.16 8.34 32.60
C GLU A 462 -6.05 9.11 31.28
N MET A 463 -5.29 8.59 30.31
CA MET A 463 -5.12 9.24 29.02
C MET A 463 -6.43 9.35 28.23
N LEU A 464 -7.24 8.29 28.23
CA LEU A 464 -8.55 8.29 27.59
C LEU A 464 -9.53 9.24 28.30
N GLY A 465 -9.51 9.28 29.64
CA GLY A 465 -10.29 10.19 30.45
C GLY A 465 -9.93 11.65 30.21
N MET A 466 -8.63 11.96 30.14
CA MET A 466 -8.13 13.31 29.81
C MET A 466 -8.57 13.77 28.42
N ALA A 467 -8.74 12.88 27.46
CA ALA A 467 -9.28 13.24 26.14
C ALA A 467 -10.80 13.44 26.14
N MET A 468 -11.52 12.65 26.95
CA MET A 468 -12.99 12.69 27.02
C MET A 468 -13.48 14.00 27.63
N LEU A 469 -12.83 14.51 28.68
CA LEU A 469 -13.24 15.75 29.35
C LEU A 469 -13.26 16.97 28.41
N PRO A 470 -12.16 17.32 27.72
CA PRO A 470 -12.18 18.43 26.76
C PRO A 470 -13.16 18.20 25.60
N PHE A 471 -13.32 16.97 25.14
CA PHE A 471 -14.30 16.68 24.09
C PHE A 471 -15.72 17.04 24.53
N MET A 472 -16.11 16.65 25.74
CA MET A 472 -17.43 16.97 26.30
C MET A 472 -17.62 18.48 26.51
N MET A 473 -16.60 19.17 27.03
CA MET A 473 -16.63 20.63 27.26
C MET A 473 -16.71 21.42 25.95
N TYR A 474 -16.04 20.99 24.91
CA TYR A 474 -15.97 21.70 23.63
C TYR A 474 -16.80 21.02 22.52
N LEU A 475 -17.74 20.16 22.87
CA LEU A 475 -18.52 19.38 21.92
C LEU A 475 -19.09 20.19 20.73
N PRO A 476 -19.67 21.40 20.92
CA PRO A 476 -20.18 22.20 19.81
C PRO A 476 -19.07 22.65 18.83
N LYS A 477 -17.86 22.92 19.33
CA LYS A 477 -16.70 23.33 18.53
C LYS A 477 -16.03 22.15 17.82
N MET A 478 -16.25 20.94 18.31
CA MET A 478 -15.74 19.70 17.72
C MET A 478 -16.65 19.16 16.61
N ALA A 479 -17.79 19.81 16.35
CA ALA A 479 -18.71 19.42 15.30
C ALA A 479 -18.01 19.41 13.94
N PRO A 480 -18.13 18.32 13.15
CA PRO A 480 -17.53 18.23 11.84
C PRO A 480 -18.08 19.30 10.91
N HIS A 481 -17.22 20.07 10.28
CA HIS A 481 -17.57 21.08 9.30
C HIS A 481 -16.81 20.85 7.99
N THR A 482 -17.30 21.42 6.92
CA THR A 482 -16.63 21.38 5.62
C THR A 482 -15.48 22.38 5.62
N ALA A 483 -14.28 21.92 5.85
CA ALA A 483 -13.05 22.70 5.72
C ALA A 483 -12.13 22.07 4.67
N LEU A 484 -11.34 22.89 4.01
CA LEU A 484 -10.27 22.44 3.13
C LEU A 484 -9.02 22.27 4.01
N SER A 485 -8.58 21.04 4.21
CA SER A 485 -7.28 20.75 4.83
C SER A 485 -6.24 20.56 3.73
N LEU A 486 -5.19 21.40 3.74
CA LEU A 486 -4.03 21.23 2.87
C LEU A 486 -3.18 20.09 3.42
N ASP A 487 -2.88 19.12 2.57
CA ASP A 487 -2.00 17.99 2.87
C ASP A 487 -0.72 18.11 2.03
N THR A 488 0.28 17.27 2.30
CA THR A 488 1.56 17.24 1.58
C THR A 488 1.39 17.06 0.07
N ASP A 489 0.29 16.48 -0.39
CA ASP A 489 -0.03 16.31 -1.80
C ASP A 489 -0.19 17.65 -2.55
N TRP A 490 -0.49 18.74 -1.84
CA TRP A 490 -0.55 20.07 -2.43
C TRP A 490 0.79 20.48 -3.07
N PHE A 491 1.93 20.12 -2.43
CA PHE A 491 3.25 20.46 -2.93
C PHE A 491 3.55 19.82 -4.28
N TYR A 492 3.22 18.56 -4.46
CA TYR A 492 3.47 17.90 -5.75
C TYR A 492 2.34 18.11 -6.76
N ARG A 493 1.10 18.38 -6.31
CA ARG A 493 -0.03 18.69 -7.23
C ARG A 493 0.04 20.09 -7.81
N LYS A 494 0.64 21.08 -7.13
CA LYS A 494 0.68 22.47 -7.56
C LYS A 494 2.09 22.96 -7.88
N PRO A 495 2.99 23.21 -6.92
CA PRO A 495 4.33 23.71 -7.25
C PRO A 495 5.12 22.75 -8.13
N PHE A 496 5.21 21.47 -7.75
CA PHE A 496 5.99 20.49 -8.51
C PHE A 496 5.42 20.22 -9.89
N ALA A 497 4.10 20.12 -10.03
CA ALA A 497 3.45 20.01 -11.34
C ALA A 497 3.77 21.22 -12.22
N GLY A 498 3.79 22.44 -11.65
CA GLY A 498 4.21 23.65 -12.36
C GLY A 498 5.66 23.58 -12.85
N ILE A 499 6.58 23.09 -12.00
CA ILE A 499 8.00 22.88 -12.35
C ILE A 499 8.12 21.85 -13.50
N VAL A 500 7.48 20.70 -13.36
CA VAL A 500 7.50 19.64 -14.40
C VAL A 500 6.93 20.14 -15.72
N THR A 501 5.83 20.89 -15.67
CA THR A 501 5.24 21.49 -16.86
C THR A 501 6.19 22.51 -17.50
N GLY A 502 6.83 23.36 -16.70
CA GLY A 502 7.83 24.31 -17.17
C GLY A 502 9.03 23.62 -17.82
N LEU A 503 9.57 22.58 -17.19
CA LEU A 503 10.65 21.76 -17.75
C LEU A 503 10.22 21.07 -19.05
N SER A 504 9.00 20.56 -19.12
CA SER A 504 8.44 19.94 -20.34
C SER A 504 8.38 20.96 -21.47
N TYR A 505 7.90 22.19 -21.24
CA TYR A 505 7.92 23.26 -22.22
C TYR A 505 9.34 23.61 -22.68
N LEU A 506 10.31 23.66 -21.75
CA LEU A 506 11.70 23.90 -22.08
C LEU A 506 12.27 22.78 -22.95
N CYS A 507 12.07 21.53 -22.59
CA CYS A 507 12.50 20.38 -23.39
C CYS A 507 11.87 20.39 -24.79
N CYS A 508 10.58 20.70 -24.90
CA CYS A 508 9.90 20.82 -26.19
C CYS A 508 10.43 22.00 -27.02
N ALA A 509 10.80 23.11 -26.39
CA ALA A 509 11.41 24.24 -27.07
C ALA A 509 12.80 23.91 -27.60
N VAL A 510 13.64 23.26 -26.77
CA VAL A 510 14.98 22.78 -27.16
C VAL A 510 14.89 21.75 -28.29
N SER A 511 13.97 20.79 -28.17
CA SER A 511 13.76 19.76 -29.21
C SER A 511 13.34 20.39 -30.55
N ARG A 512 12.44 21.39 -30.53
CA ARG A 512 12.05 22.13 -31.74
C ARG A 512 13.21 22.92 -32.34
N ALA A 513 13.97 23.61 -31.47
CA ALA A 513 15.16 24.35 -31.95
C ALA A 513 16.18 23.43 -32.60
N LEU A 514 16.46 22.27 -31.99
CA LEU A 514 17.34 21.25 -32.56
C LEU A 514 16.78 20.66 -33.87
N GLY A 515 15.48 20.40 -33.91
CA GLY A 515 14.79 19.92 -35.13
C GLY A 515 14.91 20.92 -36.30
N ASN A 516 14.62 22.18 -36.03
CA ASN A 516 14.77 23.25 -37.07
C ASN A 516 16.23 23.40 -37.53
N THR A 517 17.18 23.33 -36.59
CA THR A 517 18.60 23.37 -36.93
C THR A 517 19.00 22.16 -37.79
N TRP A 518 18.48 20.98 -37.46
CA TRP A 518 18.71 19.77 -38.23
C TRP A 518 18.11 19.85 -39.64
N GLU A 519 16.90 20.37 -39.81
CA GLU A 519 16.27 20.62 -41.10
C GLU A 519 17.13 21.55 -41.98
N VAL A 520 17.55 22.69 -41.42
CA VAL A 520 18.43 23.64 -42.12
C VAL A 520 19.76 23.01 -42.53
N LEU A 521 20.38 22.23 -41.63
CA LEU A 521 21.61 21.50 -41.92
C LEU A 521 21.40 20.42 -43.01
N TYR A 522 20.28 19.73 -42.92
CA TYR A 522 19.90 18.70 -43.90
C TYR A 522 19.67 19.32 -45.29
N GLU A 523 18.87 20.40 -45.38
CA GLU A 523 18.66 21.12 -46.64
C GLU A 523 19.97 21.62 -47.25
N LYS A 524 20.82 22.26 -46.44
CA LYS A 524 22.15 22.71 -46.91
C LYS A 524 23.04 21.56 -47.33
N SER A 525 23.00 20.44 -46.62
CA SER A 525 23.79 19.25 -47.01
C SER A 525 23.29 18.63 -48.32
N MET A 526 21.97 18.66 -48.54
CA MET A 526 21.36 18.20 -49.78
C MET A 526 21.69 19.13 -50.94
N GLU A 527 21.64 20.46 -50.76
CA GLU A 527 22.08 21.45 -51.74
C GLU A 527 23.55 21.22 -52.11
N LEU A 528 24.43 21.04 -51.10
CA LEU A 528 25.85 20.75 -51.30
C LEU A 528 26.07 19.43 -52.06
N SER A 529 25.25 18.40 -51.78
CA SER A 529 25.35 17.12 -52.48
C SER A 529 24.87 17.19 -53.93
N HIS A 530 23.92 18.10 -54.23
CA HIS A 530 23.45 18.30 -55.60
C HIS A 530 24.40 19.12 -56.48
N ASN A 531 25.09 20.12 -55.87
CA ASN A 531 26.04 20.95 -56.64
C ASN A 531 27.24 21.38 -55.76
N PRO A 532 28.19 20.46 -55.47
CA PRO A 532 29.35 20.77 -54.61
C PRO A 532 30.29 21.83 -55.20
N MET A 533 30.27 22.02 -56.51
CA MET A 533 31.14 23.02 -57.19
C MET A 533 30.66 24.45 -57.01
N GLU A 534 29.35 24.67 -56.79
CA GLU A 534 28.79 25.99 -56.55
C GLU A 534 29.22 26.57 -55.19
N PHE A 535 29.54 25.70 -54.24
CA PHE A 535 30.05 26.08 -52.92
C PHE A 535 31.54 26.44 -52.92
N LEU A 536 32.31 25.83 -53.83
CA LEU A 536 33.74 26.04 -53.93
C LEU A 536 34.12 27.24 -54.82
N ASP A 537 33.26 27.62 -55.78
CA ASP A 537 33.48 28.76 -56.67
C ASP A 537 32.70 30.00 -56.23
N ALA A 538 33.43 31.00 -55.73
CA ALA A 538 32.86 32.31 -55.37
C ALA A 538 32.38 33.14 -56.61
N LYS A 539 32.39 32.58 -57.83
CA LYS A 539 31.85 33.17 -59.06
C LYS A 539 30.84 32.23 -59.68
N PRO A 540 29.62 32.69 -60.02
CA PRO A 540 28.65 31.86 -60.68
C PRO A 540 29.21 31.41 -62.02
N LEU A 541 29.45 30.11 -62.24
CA LEU A 541 29.78 29.52 -63.47
C LEU A 541 28.64 29.75 -64.48
N ARG A 542 28.90 30.60 -65.45
CA ARG A 542 27.91 31.06 -66.43
C ARG A 542 27.54 30.00 -67.49
N ASN A 543 27.91 28.73 -67.30
CA ASN A 543 27.56 27.60 -68.17
C ASN A 543 27.35 26.31 -67.39
N SER A 544 26.25 26.21 -66.66
CA SER A 544 25.79 25.02 -65.92
C SER A 544 25.22 23.89 -66.82
N SER A 545 25.21 24.06 -68.13
CA SER A 545 24.61 23.08 -69.05
C SER A 545 25.36 21.76 -69.25
N LYS A 546 26.52 21.57 -68.62
CA LYS A 546 27.30 20.34 -68.73
C LYS A 546 27.41 19.48 -67.46
N TYR A 547 26.97 19.96 -66.33
CA TYR A 547 26.96 19.17 -65.08
C TYR A 547 25.65 18.40 -64.97
N ASN A 548 25.73 17.09 -65.17
CA ASN A 548 24.61 16.21 -64.91
C ASN A 548 24.92 15.40 -63.65
N PRO A 549 24.29 15.68 -62.52
CA PRO A 549 24.55 14.98 -61.26
C PRO A 549 24.29 13.48 -61.35
N GLU A 550 23.46 13.00 -62.28
CA GLU A 550 23.19 11.59 -62.52
C GLU A 550 24.43 10.80 -63.00
N ASN A 551 25.40 11.48 -63.70
CA ASN A 551 26.62 10.85 -64.12
C ASN A 551 27.61 10.57 -62.97
N TYR A 552 27.40 11.12 -61.81
CA TYR A 552 28.25 11.01 -60.61
C TYR A 552 27.56 10.34 -59.45
N ARG A 553 26.29 9.98 -59.58
CA ARG A 553 25.61 9.21 -58.57
C ARG A 553 26.10 7.77 -58.58
N THR A 554 26.65 7.33 -57.46
CA THR A 554 26.83 5.91 -57.20
C THR A 554 25.50 5.18 -57.24
N SER A 555 25.49 3.96 -57.76
CA SER A 555 24.25 3.17 -57.80
C SER A 555 23.68 3.04 -56.39
N ILE A 556 22.35 3.09 -56.23
CA ILE A 556 21.69 2.89 -54.91
C ILE A 556 22.13 1.56 -54.28
N ALA A 557 22.57 0.61 -55.08
CA ALA A 557 23.07 -0.69 -54.61
C ALA A 557 24.35 -0.56 -53.77
N ASP A 558 25.24 0.40 -54.06
CA ASP A 558 26.53 0.52 -53.38
C ASP A 558 26.39 0.97 -51.90
N PRO A 559 25.63 2.04 -51.56
CA PRO A 559 25.39 2.40 -50.17
C PRO A 559 24.60 1.33 -49.42
N ILE A 560 23.65 0.64 -50.05
CA ILE A 560 22.92 -0.46 -49.45
C ILE A 560 23.85 -1.62 -49.12
N MET A 561 24.72 -2.00 -50.05
CA MET A 561 25.71 -3.07 -49.84
C MET A 561 26.70 -2.72 -48.72
N ILE A 562 27.18 -1.47 -48.68
CA ILE A 562 28.06 -1.00 -47.58
C ILE A 562 27.34 -1.08 -46.23
N THR A 563 26.09 -0.59 -46.18
CA THR A 563 25.29 -0.63 -44.93
C THR A 563 25.03 -2.05 -44.47
N LEU A 564 24.65 -2.95 -45.37
CA LEU A 564 24.42 -4.37 -45.05
C LEU A 564 25.72 -5.05 -44.60
N THR A 565 26.86 -4.72 -45.22
CA THR A 565 28.16 -5.26 -44.82
C THR A 565 28.55 -4.80 -43.43
N ILE A 566 28.36 -3.51 -43.09
CA ILE A 566 28.61 -2.97 -41.74
C ILE A 566 27.70 -3.65 -40.72
N LEU A 567 26.41 -3.79 -41.04
CA LEU A 567 25.45 -4.45 -40.16
C LEU A 567 25.83 -5.91 -39.91
N PHE A 568 26.20 -6.63 -40.98
CA PHE A 568 26.63 -8.02 -40.88
C PHE A 568 27.92 -8.19 -40.06
N CYS A 569 28.93 -7.34 -40.29
CA CYS A 569 30.15 -7.33 -39.50
C CYS A 569 29.90 -7.00 -38.03
N SER A 570 29.01 -6.04 -37.75
CA SER A 570 28.58 -5.72 -36.38
C SER A 570 27.89 -6.89 -35.71
N LEU A 571 27.02 -7.59 -36.43
CA LEU A 571 26.31 -8.77 -35.90
C LEU A 571 27.29 -9.92 -35.61
N CYS A 572 28.25 -10.18 -36.54
CA CYS A 572 29.29 -11.17 -36.33
C CYS A 572 30.21 -10.82 -35.16
N TYR A 573 30.55 -9.55 -34.99
CA TYR A 573 31.31 -9.07 -33.83
C TYR A 573 30.57 -9.28 -32.52
N PHE A 574 29.28 -8.94 -32.46
CA PHE A 574 28.43 -9.21 -31.28
C PHE A 574 28.31 -10.71 -30.98
N MET A 575 28.13 -11.54 -32.02
CA MET A 575 28.06 -13.00 -31.84
C MET A 575 29.39 -13.63 -31.41
N ALA A 576 30.51 -12.99 -31.65
CA ALA A 576 31.84 -13.47 -31.23
C ALA A 576 32.18 -13.06 -29.78
N ILE A 577 31.47 -12.07 -29.23
CA ILE A 577 31.66 -11.58 -27.85
C ILE A 577 30.70 -12.26 -26.86
N ILE A 578 29.55 -12.77 -27.32
CA ILE A 578 28.60 -13.57 -26.54
C ILE A 578 29.00 -15.03 -26.61
#